data_abba6bdfdf6a4ed322ec3220fc991c00
#
_entry.id   abba6bdfdf6a4ed322ec3220fc991c00
#
_cell.length_a   1.000
_cell.length_b   1.000
_cell.length_c   1.000
_cell.angle_alpha   90.00
_cell.angle_beta   90.00
_cell.angle_gamma   90.00
#
_symmetry.space_group_name_H-M   'P 1'
#
loop_
_entity.id
_entity.type
_entity.pdbx_description
1 polymer ?
#
loop_
_entity_poly.entity_id
_entity_poly.type
_entity_poly.pdbx_seq_one_letter_code
_entity_poly.pdbx_strand_id
1 'polypeptide(L)'
;MFEKTLLSNLIYNEDFTRKTLPFIKPDFFRNRDEVTLFNIINAFVVKYNNLPTKEAIEIELSNNKTLTEDEYKNTKSLLNSLQHEEVEQQWLLDTTEKFCKDRAVYNAVLQGIKIIDGKDKKHTPEAIPSILSEALGVSFDRHIGHDYLAQTDERFDYYHRTEERLKFDLSYFNRITKGGLPPKTLNVALAGTGVGKSLFMCHLASSVISQGKNVLYITLEMAEERIAERIDANLLDVTIDDLYEMPKEIYDNKTSKLQNKINGQLIIKEYPTAAAHAGHFKSLIDELALKKSFKPDIVF
;
A
#
# COMPACT_ATOMS: atom_id res chain seq x y z
N MET A 1 22.23 -3.63 -20.39
CA MET A 1 23.49 -3.64 -19.59
C MET A 1 23.24 -4.16 -18.19
N PHE A 2 22.21 -3.67 -17.47
CA PHE A 2 21.89 -4.12 -16.11
C PHE A 2 21.41 -5.59 -16.06
N GLU A 3 20.67 -6.05 -17.07
CA GLU A 3 20.18 -7.44 -17.17
C GLU A 3 21.31 -8.48 -17.09
N LYS A 4 22.49 -8.16 -17.66
CA LYS A 4 23.67 -9.06 -17.56
C LYS A 4 24.22 -9.11 -16.14
N THR A 5 24.33 -7.95 -15.47
CA THR A 5 24.76 -7.89 -14.07
C THR A 5 23.79 -8.64 -13.17
N LEU A 6 22.47 -8.49 -13.42
CA LEU A 6 21.43 -9.21 -12.71
C LEU A 6 21.59 -10.74 -12.88
N LEU A 7 21.65 -11.23 -14.12
CA LEU A 7 21.81 -12.67 -14.43
C LEU A 7 23.13 -13.24 -13.86
N SER A 8 24.21 -12.47 -13.92
CA SER A 8 25.48 -12.86 -13.32
C SER A 8 25.34 -13.08 -11.81
N ASN A 9 24.74 -12.12 -11.10
CA ASN A 9 24.55 -12.25 -9.66
C ASN A 9 23.56 -13.34 -9.26
N LEU A 10 22.59 -13.67 -10.10
CA LEU A 10 21.73 -14.85 -9.87
C LEU A 10 22.48 -16.20 -9.95
N ILE A 11 23.64 -16.24 -10.60
CA ILE A 11 24.47 -17.44 -10.67
C ILE A 11 25.51 -17.49 -9.54
N TYR A 12 26.09 -16.33 -9.17
CA TYR A 12 27.28 -16.30 -8.31
C TYR A 12 27.04 -15.80 -6.89
N ASN A 13 25.89 -15.16 -6.61
CA ASN A 13 25.59 -14.56 -5.31
C ASN A 13 24.34 -15.18 -4.69
N GLU A 14 24.55 -16.14 -3.78
CA GLU A 14 23.45 -16.88 -3.16
C GLU A 14 22.52 -15.98 -2.35
N ASP A 15 23.08 -15.10 -1.53
CA ASP A 15 22.33 -14.16 -0.69
C ASP A 15 21.42 -13.24 -1.52
N PHE A 16 21.96 -12.73 -2.62
CA PHE A 16 21.22 -11.91 -3.57
C PHE A 16 20.11 -12.70 -4.24
N THR A 17 20.41 -13.90 -4.72
CA THR A 17 19.44 -14.75 -5.42
C THR A 17 18.28 -15.13 -4.52
N ARG A 18 18.54 -15.55 -3.29
CA ARG A 18 17.48 -15.87 -2.33
C ARG A 18 16.55 -14.68 -2.02
N LYS A 19 17.11 -13.46 -2.00
CA LYS A 19 16.35 -12.24 -1.71
C LYS A 19 15.57 -11.69 -2.90
N THR A 20 16.01 -11.92 -4.13
CA THR A 20 15.48 -11.25 -5.31
C THR A 20 14.71 -12.15 -6.27
N LEU A 21 15.08 -13.42 -6.38
CA LEU A 21 14.50 -14.38 -7.33
C LEU A 21 12.96 -14.46 -7.29
N PRO A 22 12.29 -14.44 -6.11
CA PRO A 22 10.83 -14.48 -6.04
C PRO A 22 10.13 -13.29 -6.71
N PHE A 23 10.82 -12.17 -6.88
CA PHE A 23 10.25 -10.93 -7.41
C PHE A 23 10.59 -10.69 -8.88
N ILE A 24 11.52 -11.46 -9.44
CA ILE A 24 11.92 -11.36 -10.84
C ILE A 24 11.03 -12.26 -11.69
N LYS A 25 10.47 -11.69 -12.75
CA LYS A 25 9.63 -12.42 -13.70
C LYS A 25 10.33 -12.51 -15.06
N PRO A 26 10.08 -13.60 -15.84
CA PRO A 26 10.68 -13.76 -17.18
C PRO A 26 10.36 -12.60 -18.12
N ASP A 27 9.15 -12.05 -18.03
CA ASP A 27 8.68 -10.93 -18.86
C ASP A 27 9.32 -9.57 -18.53
N PHE A 28 10.18 -9.51 -17.53
CA PHE A 28 10.99 -8.33 -17.24
C PHE A 28 12.20 -8.22 -18.16
N PHE A 29 12.65 -9.31 -18.74
CA PHE A 29 13.75 -9.33 -19.71
C PHE A 29 13.26 -9.01 -21.12
N ARG A 30 14.12 -8.37 -21.94
CA ARG A 30 13.76 -7.95 -23.29
C ARG A 30 14.13 -8.98 -24.35
N ASN A 31 15.26 -9.64 -24.15
CA ASN A 31 15.81 -10.54 -25.13
C ASN A 31 15.44 -11.98 -24.79
N ARG A 32 15.23 -12.82 -25.79
CA ARG A 32 14.85 -14.23 -25.61
C ARG A 32 15.93 -15.05 -24.94
N ASP A 33 17.20 -14.75 -25.23
CA ASP A 33 18.36 -15.38 -24.61
C ASP A 33 18.42 -15.10 -23.08
N GLU A 34 18.13 -13.88 -22.66
CA GLU A 34 18.02 -13.50 -21.24
C GLU A 34 16.86 -14.21 -20.56
N VAL A 35 15.68 -14.25 -21.20
CA VAL A 35 14.50 -14.99 -20.70
C VAL A 35 14.80 -16.47 -20.53
N THR A 36 15.44 -17.08 -21.54
CA THR A 36 15.80 -18.51 -21.52
C THR A 36 16.76 -18.80 -20.38
N LEU A 37 17.80 -18.00 -20.25
CA LEU A 37 18.80 -18.17 -19.20
C LEU A 37 18.18 -18.00 -17.80
N PHE A 38 17.36 -16.96 -17.61
CA PHE A 38 16.64 -16.75 -16.35
C PHE A 38 15.74 -17.94 -16.00
N ASN A 39 14.98 -18.46 -16.96
CA ASN A 39 14.09 -19.60 -16.74
C ASN A 39 14.86 -20.85 -16.30
N ILE A 40 16.04 -21.11 -16.87
CA ILE A 40 16.90 -22.24 -16.46
C ILE A 40 17.38 -22.02 -15.02
N ILE A 41 17.89 -20.83 -14.70
CA ILE A 41 18.36 -20.50 -13.34
C ILE A 41 17.24 -20.67 -12.34
N ASN A 42 16.07 -20.06 -12.61
CA ASN A 42 14.91 -20.12 -11.73
C ASN A 42 14.42 -21.55 -11.50
N ALA A 43 14.29 -22.36 -12.57
CA ALA A 43 13.88 -23.75 -12.47
C ALA A 43 14.87 -24.58 -11.64
N PHE A 44 16.17 -24.35 -11.81
CA PHE A 44 17.21 -25.03 -11.05
C PHE A 44 17.13 -24.67 -9.56
N VAL A 45 17.07 -23.39 -9.23
CA VAL A 45 17.00 -22.91 -7.83
C VAL A 45 15.75 -23.43 -7.14
N VAL A 46 14.59 -23.37 -7.80
CA VAL A 46 13.32 -23.88 -7.25
C VAL A 46 13.37 -25.38 -7.02
N LYS A 47 13.99 -26.13 -7.92
CA LYS A 47 14.04 -27.60 -7.83
C LYS A 47 15.07 -28.12 -6.81
N TYR A 48 16.23 -27.51 -6.78
CA TYR A 48 17.36 -28.02 -5.99
C TYR A 48 17.70 -27.18 -4.76
N ASN A 49 17.04 -26.05 -4.58
CA ASN A 49 17.28 -25.06 -3.51
C ASN A 49 18.78 -24.66 -3.39
N ASN A 50 19.48 -24.61 -4.50
CA ASN A 50 20.90 -24.27 -4.61
C ASN A 50 21.16 -23.51 -5.91
N LEU A 51 22.27 -22.76 -5.99
CA LEU A 51 22.66 -22.07 -7.22
C LEU A 51 23.17 -23.06 -8.27
N PRO A 52 22.82 -22.88 -9.56
CA PRO A 52 23.40 -23.66 -10.64
C PRO A 52 24.85 -23.25 -10.94
N THR A 53 25.70 -24.19 -11.26
CA THR A 53 26.99 -23.88 -11.89
C THR A 53 26.80 -23.58 -13.39
N LYS A 54 27.78 -22.95 -14.03
CA LYS A 54 27.73 -22.72 -15.49
C LYS A 54 27.58 -24.05 -16.26
N GLU A 55 28.27 -25.06 -15.84
CA GLU A 55 28.20 -26.38 -16.45
C GLU A 55 26.80 -27.00 -16.32
N ALA A 56 26.18 -26.85 -15.16
CA ALA A 56 24.80 -27.32 -14.96
C ALA A 56 23.83 -26.59 -15.89
N ILE A 57 23.97 -25.26 -16.03
CA ILE A 57 23.16 -24.46 -16.96
C ILE A 57 23.37 -24.88 -18.41
N GLU A 58 24.63 -25.16 -18.81
CA GLU A 58 24.94 -25.64 -20.18
C GLU A 58 24.29 -27.00 -20.47
N ILE A 59 24.27 -27.90 -19.49
CA ILE A 59 23.61 -29.21 -19.62
C ILE A 59 22.10 -29.03 -19.78
N GLU A 60 21.47 -28.21 -18.92
CA GLU A 60 20.02 -27.91 -19.01
C GLU A 60 19.66 -27.20 -20.33
N LEU A 61 20.52 -26.30 -20.79
CA LEU A 61 20.37 -25.64 -22.08
C LEU A 61 20.43 -26.62 -23.26
N SER A 62 21.36 -27.56 -23.21
CA SER A 62 21.54 -28.59 -24.26
C SER A 62 20.37 -29.58 -24.27
N ASN A 63 19.74 -29.84 -23.14
CA ASN A 63 18.60 -30.73 -23.02
C ASN A 63 17.28 -30.11 -23.44
N ASN A 64 17.26 -28.79 -23.63
CA ASN A 64 16.04 -28.07 -23.98
C ASN A 64 15.75 -28.16 -25.48
N LYS A 65 14.86 -29.09 -25.85
CA LYS A 65 14.49 -29.40 -27.25
C LYS A 65 13.55 -28.34 -27.88
N THR A 66 13.12 -27.33 -27.14
CA THR A 66 12.19 -26.30 -27.63
C THR A 66 12.90 -25.08 -28.22
N LEU A 67 14.23 -24.99 -28.02
CA LEU A 67 15.03 -23.88 -28.51
C LEU A 67 15.44 -24.08 -29.99
N THR A 68 15.44 -22.99 -30.72
CA THR A 68 16.06 -22.94 -32.04
C THR A 68 17.59 -22.94 -31.90
N GLU A 69 18.29 -23.32 -32.98
CA GLU A 69 19.76 -23.33 -33.00
C GLU A 69 20.37 -21.95 -32.70
N ASP A 70 19.72 -20.91 -33.20
CA ASP A 70 20.16 -19.52 -32.96
C ASP A 70 19.93 -19.11 -31.49
N GLU A 71 18.79 -19.43 -30.91
CA GLU A 71 18.49 -19.17 -29.49
C GLU A 71 19.48 -19.91 -28.58
N TYR A 72 19.81 -21.16 -28.91
CA TYR A 72 20.83 -21.92 -28.18
C TYR A 72 22.21 -21.24 -28.23
N LYS A 73 22.68 -20.86 -29.44
CA LYS A 73 23.97 -20.20 -29.62
C LYS A 73 24.03 -18.87 -28.87
N ASN A 74 22.99 -18.06 -28.96
CA ASN A 74 22.93 -16.75 -28.32
C ASN A 74 22.91 -16.88 -26.79
N THR A 75 22.10 -17.80 -26.25
CA THR A 75 22.04 -18.04 -24.80
C THR A 75 23.35 -18.60 -24.27
N LYS A 76 24.01 -19.48 -25.01
CA LYS A 76 25.34 -19.99 -24.64
C LYS A 76 26.41 -18.90 -24.69
N SER A 77 26.37 -18.02 -25.68
CA SER A 77 27.26 -16.87 -25.77
C SER A 77 27.05 -15.90 -24.61
N LEU A 78 25.78 -15.62 -24.26
CA LEU A 78 25.42 -14.82 -23.10
C LEU A 78 25.99 -15.44 -21.80
N LEU A 79 25.73 -16.72 -21.55
CA LEU A 79 26.22 -17.44 -20.36
C LEU A 79 27.74 -17.33 -20.23
N ASN A 80 28.47 -17.54 -21.34
CA ASN A 80 29.94 -17.44 -21.36
C ASN A 80 30.45 -16.04 -21.08
N SER A 81 29.67 -15.00 -21.44
CA SER A 81 30.00 -13.59 -21.17
C SER A 81 29.80 -13.16 -19.74
N LEU A 82 29.04 -13.94 -18.93
CA LEU A 82 28.78 -13.63 -17.52
C LEU A 82 30.00 -13.99 -16.68
N GLN A 83 30.44 -13.05 -15.86
CA GLN A 83 31.55 -13.22 -14.93
C GLN A 83 31.10 -12.81 -13.52
N HIS A 84 31.74 -13.38 -12.51
CA HIS A 84 31.56 -12.93 -11.15
C HIS A 84 32.21 -11.55 -10.99
N GLU A 85 31.38 -10.54 -10.73
CA GLU A 85 31.82 -9.19 -10.41
C GLU A 85 31.40 -8.87 -8.97
N GLU A 86 32.33 -8.41 -8.16
CA GLU A 86 32.00 -7.90 -6.84
C GLU A 86 31.26 -6.57 -6.99
N VAL A 87 29.99 -6.57 -6.62
CA VAL A 87 29.12 -5.40 -6.66
C VAL A 87 28.64 -5.12 -5.23
N GLU A 88 28.54 -3.85 -4.86
CA GLU A 88 27.99 -3.45 -3.57
C GLU A 88 26.56 -3.98 -3.42
N GLN A 89 26.33 -4.78 -2.38
CA GLN A 89 25.12 -5.59 -2.23
C GLN A 89 23.86 -4.74 -2.10
N GLN A 90 23.91 -3.62 -1.35
CA GLN A 90 22.76 -2.76 -1.17
C GLN A 90 22.37 -2.05 -2.46
N TRP A 91 23.34 -1.52 -3.19
CA TRP A 91 23.13 -0.92 -4.50
C TRP A 91 22.50 -1.91 -5.49
N LEU A 92 22.99 -3.15 -5.49
CA LEU A 92 22.49 -4.21 -6.38
C LEU A 92 21.02 -4.54 -6.06
N LEU A 93 20.66 -4.67 -4.78
CA LEU A 93 19.29 -4.90 -4.34
C LEU A 93 18.36 -3.74 -4.74
N ASP A 94 18.76 -2.49 -4.46
CA ASP A 94 17.96 -1.31 -4.74
C ASP A 94 17.76 -1.11 -6.26
N THR A 95 18.82 -1.36 -7.04
CA THR A 95 18.77 -1.26 -8.50
C THR A 95 17.91 -2.37 -9.12
N THR A 96 17.97 -3.60 -8.55
CA THR A 96 17.12 -4.71 -9.01
C THR A 96 15.65 -4.45 -8.67
N GLU A 97 15.35 -3.93 -7.49
CA GLU A 97 13.98 -3.56 -7.12
C GLU A 97 13.43 -2.50 -8.07
N LYS A 98 14.21 -1.45 -8.34
CA LYS A 98 13.84 -0.42 -9.32
C LYS A 98 13.61 -1.01 -10.71
N PHE A 99 14.51 -1.87 -11.18
CA PHE A 99 14.37 -2.55 -12.47
C PHE A 99 13.07 -3.34 -12.54
N CYS A 100 12.74 -4.14 -11.51
CA CYS A 100 11.51 -4.92 -11.46
C CYS A 100 10.27 -4.03 -11.46
N LYS A 101 10.26 -2.93 -10.70
CA LYS A 101 9.17 -1.93 -10.69
C LYS A 101 8.97 -1.30 -12.06
N ASP A 102 10.04 -0.80 -12.66
CA ASP A 102 10.00 -0.13 -13.97
C ASP A 102 9.48 -1.10 -15.05
N ARG A 103 9.91 -2.37 -15.01
CA ARG A 103 9.46 -3.40 -15.95
C ARG A 103 8.01 -3.83 -15.71
N ALA A 104 7.59 -3.98 -14.46
CA ALA A 104 6.21 -4.30 -14.12
C ALA A 104 5.25 -3.21 -14.61
N VAL A 105 5.57 -1.93 -14.36
CA VAL A 105 4.78 -0.80 -14.84
C VAL A 105 4.74 -0.73 -16.36
N TYR A 106 5.88 -0.91 -17.02
CA TYR A 106 5.97 -0.93 -18.48
C TYR A 106 5.07 -2.03 -19.08
N ASN A 107 5.15 -3.26 -18.54
CA ASN A 107 4.34 -4.39 -19.00
C ASN A 107 2.85 -4.17 -18.75
N ALA A 108 2.48 -3.59 -17.59
CA ALA A 108 1.10 -3.25 -17.26
C ALA A 108 0.52 -2.20 -18.23
N VAL A 109 1.30 -1.18 -18.60
CA VAL A 109 0.90 -0.17 -19.60
C VAL A 109 0.70 -0.83 -20.97
N LEU A 110 1.64 -1.68 -21.39
CA LEU A 110 1.51 -2.40 -22.67
C LEU A 110 0.28 -3.33 -22.68
N GLN A 111 -0.01 -3.98 -21.56
CA GLN A 111 -1.21 -4.80 -21.41
C GLN A 111 -2.47 -3.93 -21.47
N GLY A 112 -2.50 -2.80 -20.80
CA GLY A 112 -3.59 -1.83 -20.88
C GLY A 112 -3.87 -1.37 -22.31
N ILE A 113 -2.84 -1.09 -23.09
CA ILE A 113 -2.97 -0.74 -24.52
C ILE A 113 -3.59 -1.92 -25.32
N LYS A 114 -3.12 -3.16 -25.08
CA LYS A 114 -3.68 -4.36 -25.75
C LYS A 114 -5.15 -4.58 -25.41
N ILE A 115 -5.56 -4.28 -24.18
CA ILE A 115 -6.96 -4.35 -23.73
C ILE A 115 -7.79 -3.31 -24.50
N ILE A 116 -7.35 -2.06 -24.56
CA ILE A 116 -8.04 -0.97 -25.27
C ILE A 116 -8.14 -1.26 -26.77
N ASP A 117 -7.08 -1.80 -27.37
CA ASP A 117 -7.04 -2.21 -28.78
C ASP A 117 -7.89 -3.48 -29.08
N GLY A 118 -8.50 -4.12 -28.08
CA GLY A 118 -9.26 -5.36 -28.24
C GLY A 118 -8.40 -6.59 -28.58
N LYS A 119 -7.08 -6.51 -28.40
CA LYS A 119 -6.14 -7.61 -28.65
C LYS A 119 -6.04 -8.57 -27.45
N ASP A 120 -6.36 -8.11 -26.26
CA ASP A 120 -6.49 -8.94 -25.05
C ASP A 120 -7.96 -9.34 -24.88
N LYS A 121 -8.24 -10.64 -25.11
CA LYS A 121 -9.60 -11.21 -24.98
C LYS A 121 -9.93 -11.67 -23.56
N LYS A 122 -8.98 -11.62 -22.64
CA LYS A 122 -9.15 -12.13 -21.26
C LYS A 122 -9.59 -11.05 -20.29
N HIS A 123 -9.24 -9.79 -20.55
CA HIS A 123 -9.49 -8.67 -19.65
C HIS A 123 -10.37 -7.62 -20.33
N THR A 124 -11.22 -6.99 -19.53
CA THR A 124 -12.02 -5.83 -19.95
C THR A 124 -11.33 -4.53 -19.52
N PRO A 125 -11.68 -3.36 -20.11
CA PRO A 125 -11.08 -2.07 -19.73
C PRO A 125 -11.13 -1.73 -18.24
N GLU A 126 -12.13 -2.23 -17.53
CA GLU A 126 -12.30 -2.05 -16.09
C GLU A 126 -11.19 -2.73 -15.26
N ALA A 127 -10.48 -3.70 -15.83
CA ALA A 127 -9.35 -4.37 -15.18
C ALA A 127 -8.05 -3.52 -15.20
N ILE A 128 -7.94 -2.51 -16.05
CA ILE A 128 -6.71 -1.71 -16.23
C ILE A 128 -6.24 -1.06 -14.92
N PRO A 129 -7.12 -0.42 -14.10
CA PRO A 129 -6.69 0.16 -12.83
C PRO A 129 -6.09 -0.87 -11.86
N SER A 130 -6.66 -2.07 -11.82
CA SER A 130 -6.16 -3.17 -10.97
C SER A 130 -4.79 -3.65 -11.45
N ILE A 131 -4.60 -3.84 -12.75
CA ILE A 131 -3.33 -4.27 -13.36
C ILE A 131 -2.22 -3.24 -13.07
N LEU A 132 -2.51 -1.95 -13.22
CA LEU A 132 -1.56 -0.87 -12.91
C LEU A 132 -1.26 -0.79 -11.41
N SER A 133 -2.27 -0.92 -10.55
CA SER A 133 -2.11 -0.91 -9.10
C SER A 133 -1.23 -2.08 -8.62
N GLU A 134 -1.43 -3.27 -9.18
CA GLU A 134 -0.59 -4.45 -8.88
C GLU A 134 0.87 -4.23 -9.32
N ALA A 135 1.09 -3.66 -10.50
CA ALA A 135 2.43 -3.35 -11.01
C ALA A 135 3.16 -2.31 -10.15
N LEU A 136 2.44 -1.29 -9.65
CA LEU A 136 2.98 -0.29 -8.73
C LEU A 136 3.28 -0.86 -7.34
N GLY A 137 2.59 -1.94 -6.94
CA GLY A 137 2.79 -2.62 -5.67
C GLY A 137 4.00 -3.55 -5.62
N VAL A 138 4.73 -3.73 -6.72
CA VAL A 138 5.96 -4.55 -6.73
C VAL A 138 6.98 -3.93 -5.78
N SER A 139 7.34 -4.64 -4.72
CA SER A 139 8.30 -4.20 -3.72
C SER A 139 9.05 -5.43 -3.19
N PHE A 140 10.34 -5.29 -2.98
CA PHE A 140 11.13 -6.31 -2.32
C PHE A 140 10.91 -6.17 -0.82
N ASP A 141 9.84 -6.79 -0.32
CA ASP A 141 9.61 -6.82 1.12
C ASP A 141 10.70 -7.66 1.78
N ARG A 142 11.58 -6.98 2.49
CA ARG A 142 12.68 -7.61 3.23
C ARG A 142 12.20 -8.28 4.52
N HIS A 143 10.98 -7.94 4.93
CA HIS A 143 10.38 -8.46 6.16
C HIS A 143 9.43 -9.62 5.84
N ILE A 144 9.98 -10.82 5.71
CA ILE A 144 9.22 -12.06 5.40
C ILE A 144 8.33 -12.51 6.59
N GLY A 145 8.06 -11.63 7.50
CA GLY A 145 7.30 -11.94 8.72
C GLY A 145 8.20 -12.00 9.95
N HIS A 146 7.61 -12.32 11.08
CA HIS A 146 8.25 -12.38 12.37
C HIS A 146 8.60 -13.85 12.72
N ASP A 147 9.90 -14.14 12.87
CA ASP A 147 10.33 -15.45 13.38
C ASP A 147 10.00 -15.55 14.87
N TYR A 148 8.99 -16.35 15.18
CA TYR A 148 8.45 -16.42 16.52
C TYR A 148 9.47 -16.89 17.56
N LEU A 149 10.37 -17.79 17.22
CA LEU A 149 11.35 -18.33 18.17
C LEU A 149 12.64 -17.50 18.19
N ALA A 150 13.08 -16.98 17.04
CA ALA A 150 14.34 -16.24 16.95
C ALA A 150 14.21 -14.78 17.43
N GLN A 151 13.06 -14.14 17.26
CA GLN A 151 12.86 -12.70 17.55
C GLN A 151 12.11 -12.47 18.87
N THR A 152 12.56 -13.10 19.95
CA THR A 152 11.95 -12.97 21.28
C THR A 152 12.14 -11.59 21.88
N ASP A 153 13.31 -10.97 21.69
CA ASP A 153 13.63 -9.67 22.26
C ASP A 153 12.81 -8.55 21.62
N GLU A 154 12.62 -8.60 20.30
CA GLU A 154 11.76 -7.64 19.59
C GLU A 154 10.31 -7.68 20.10
N ARG A 155 9.80 -8.87 20.44
CA ARG A 155 8.46 -9.01 21.03
C ARG A 155 8.39 -8.48 22.43
N PHE A 156 9.42 -8.72 23.24
CA PHE A 156 9.49 -8.17 24.60
C PHE A 156 9.46 -6.65 24.58
N ASP A 157 10.26 -6.03 23.72
CA ASP A 157 10.29 -4.57 23.52
C ASP A 157 8.94 -4.03 23.03
N TYR A 158 8.29 -4.75 22.10
CA TYR A 158 6.94 -4.39 21.63
C TYR A 158 5.92 -4.41 22.77
N TYR A 159 5.95 -5.40 23.67
CA TYR A 159 5.01 -5.50 24.81
C TYR A 159 5.19 -4.37 25.82
N HIS A 160 6.39 -3.82 25.93
CA HIS A 160 6.72 -2.75 26.88
C HIS A 160 6.73 -1.34 26.23
N ARG A 161 6.48 -1.27 24.95
CA ARG A 161 6.39 0.00 24.23
C ARG A 161 5.12 0.74 24.62
N THR A 162 5.27 2.00 25.01
CA THR A 162 4.13 2.90 25.21
C THR A 162 3.56 3.31 23.85
N GLU A 163 2.34 2.91 23.57
CA GLU A 163 1.65 3.22 22.33
C GLU A 163 0.80 4.49 22.51
N GLU A 164 0.97 5.49 21.62
CA GLU A 164 0.10 6.66 21.61
C GLU A 164 -1.30 6.26 21.14
N ARG A 165 -2.32 6.61 21.95
CA ARG A 165 -3.72 6.26 21.68
C ARG A 165 -4.57 7.52 21.53
N LEU A 166 -5.53 7.46 20.62
CA LEU A 166 -6.55 8.50 20.51
C LEU A 166 -7.53 8.38 21.67
N LYS A 167 -7.52 9.36 22.56
CA LYS A 167 -8.38 9.36 23.74
C LYS A 167 -9.82 9.74 23.39
N PHE A 168 -10.75 9.16 24.08
CA PHE A 168 -12.11 9.67 24.16
C PHE A 168 -12.14 10.81 25.17
N ASP A 169 -13.06 11.74 25.03
CA ASP A 169 -13.43 12.69 26.08
C ASP A 169 -14.32 12.04 27.16
N LEU A 170 -14.86 10.84 26.86
CA LEU A 170 -15.67 10.02 27.76
C LEU A 170 -14.78 9.08 28.58
N SER A 171 -14.63 9.34 29.87
CA SER A 171 -13.76 8.58 30.77
C SER A 171 -14.02 7.07 30.79
N TYR A 172 -15.31 6.68 30.67
CA TYR A 172 -15.71 5.28 30.63
C TYR A 172 -15.08 4.53 29.44
N PHE A 173 -15.11 5.15 28.24
CA PHE A 173 -14.50 4.53 27.05
C PHE A 173 -12.97 4.45 27.17
N ASN A 174 -12.32 5.46 27.74
CA ASN A 174 -10.88 5.40 28.01
C ASN A 174 -10.53 4.25 28.96
N ARG A 175 -11.38 3.99 29.96
CA ARG A 175 -11.16 2.89 30.90
C ARG A 175 -11.26 1.52 30.23
N ILE A 176 -12.29 1.26 29.42
CA ILE A 176 -12.49 -0.04 28.76
C ILE A 176 -11.48 -0.27 27.62
N THR A 177 -11.04 0.79 26.93
CA THR A 177 -10.05 0.72 25.86
C THR A 177 -8.60 0.86 26.36
N LYS A 178 -8.39 0.92 27.68
CA LYS A 178 -7.07 1.10 28.30
C LYS A 178 -6.33 2.33 27.78
N GLY A 179 -7.02 3.45 27.67
CA GLY A 179 -6.42 4.76 27.33
C GLY A 179 -6.79 5.32 25.95
N GLY A 180 -7.70 4.69 25.21
CA GLY A 180 -8.16 5.18 23.93
C GLY A 180 -8.00 4.19 22.77
N LEU A 181 -8.22 4.65 21.55
CA LEU A 181 -8.09 3.84 20.33
C LEU A 181 -6.62 3.72 19.94
N PRO A 182 -6.07 2.50 19.81
CA PRO A 182 -4.71 2.30 19.31
C PRO A 182 -4.64 2.56 17.79
N PRO A 183 -3.47 2.94 17.25
CA PRO A 183 -3.28 3.10 15.81
C PRO A 183 -3.42 1.76 15.07
N LYS A 184 -3.71 1.83 13.76
CA LYS A 184 -3.82 0.66 12.86
C LYS A 184 -4.88 -0.36 13.29
N THR A 185 -5.97 0.10 13.91
CA THR A 185 -7.09 -0.76 14.32
C THR A 185 -8.38 -0.37 13.61
N LEU A 186 -9.22 -1.38 13.36
CA LEU A 186 -10.60 -1.19 12.95
C LEU A 186 -11.49 -1.25 14.19
N ASN A 187 -12.24 -0.16 14.42
CA ASN A 187 -13.18 -0.05 15.54
C ASN A 187 -14.59 0.05 14.99
N VAL A 188 -15.51 -0.71 15.54
CA VAL A 188 -16.91 -0.75 15.08
C VAL A 188 -17.83 -0.31 16.20
N ALA A 189 -18.56 0.81 15.98
CA ALA A 189 -19.63 1.24 16.85
C ALA A 189 -20.94 0.53 16.45
N LEU A 190 -21.41 -0.37 17.29
CA LEU A 190 -22.64 -1.12 17.07
C LEU A 190 -23.76 -0.59 17.96
N ALA A 191 -24.87 -0.19 17.35
CA ALA A 191 -26.07 0.24 18.04
C ALA A 191 -27.30 0.01 17.16
N GLY A 192 -28.47 -0.14 17.75
CA GLY A 192 -29.74 -0.23 17.04
C GLY A 192 -30.11 1.08 16.32
N THR A 193 -31.15 1.02 15.51
CA THR A 193 -31.68 2.21 14.81
C THR A 193 -32.20 3.23 15.82
N GLY A 194 -31.90 4.50 15.65
CA GLY A 194 -32.38 5.60 16.51
C GLY A 194 -31.67 5.74 17.86
N VAL A 195 -30.74 4.86 18.21
CA VAL A 195 -30.04 4.88 19.52
C VAL A 195 -28.96 5.98 19.62
N GLY A 196 -28.62 6.63 18.52
CA GLY A 196 -27.65 7.75 18.51
C GLY A 196 -26.26 7.38 18.00
N LYS A 197 -26.10 6.28 17.25
CA LYS A 197 -24.81 5.88 16.68
C LYS A 197 -24.10 7.01 15.92
N SER A 198 -24.80 7.71 14.99
CA SER A 198 -24.23 8.79 14.22
C SER A 198 -23.91 10.02 15.09
N LEU A 199 -24.69 10.29 16.13
CA LEU A 199 -24.38 11.35 17.10
C LEU A 199 -23.12 11.04 17.89
N PHE A 200 -22.94 9.78 18.32
CA PHE A 200 -21.71 9.33 18.99
C PHE A 200 -20.50 9.49 18.09
N MET A 201 -20.61 9.12 16.79
CA MET A 201 -19.52 9.27 15.83
C MET A 201 -19.16 10.74 15.58
N CYS A 202 -20.16 11.63 15.47
CA CYS A 202 -19.95 13.09 15.35
C CYS A 202 -19.29 13.67 16.61
N HIS A 203 -19.76 13.24 17.80
CA HIS A 203 -19.16 13.66 19.06
C HIS A 203 -17.71 13.20 19.18
N LEU A 204 -17.40 11.96 18.80
CA LEU A 204 -16.03 11.47 18.80
C LEU A 204 -15.14 12.24 17.80
N ALA A 205 -15.64 12.57 16.61
CA ALA A 205 -14.93 13.39 15.64
C ALA A 205 -14.61 14.78 16.22
N SER A 206 -15.58 15.43 16.88
CA SER A 206 -15.40 16.72 17.58
C SER A 206 -14.34 16.65 18.66
N SER A 207 -14.35 15.57 19.46
CA SER A 207 -13.37 15.34 20.51
C SER A 207 -11.95 15.16 19.94
N VAL A 208 -11.81 14.42 18.86
CA VAL A 208 -10.51 14.13 18.24
C VAL A 208 -9.88 15.40 17.62
N ILE A 209 -10.65 16.21 16.88
CA ILE A 209 -10.12 17.47 16.35
C ILE A 209 -9.75 18.47 17.45
N SER A 210 -10.47 18.46 18.56
CA SER A 210 -10.14 19.27 19.73
C SER A 210 -8.83 18.87 20.41
N GLN A 211 -8.37 17.64 20.19
CA GLN A 211 -7.05 17.14 20.61
C GLN A 211 -5.93 17.49 19.60
N GLY A 212 -6.22 18.25 18.54
CA GLY A 212 -5.26 18.64 17.52
C GLY A 212 -4.98 17.55 16.48
N LYS A 213 -5.82 16.52 16.36
CA LYS A 213 -5.68 15.44 15.40
C LYS A 213 -6.56 15.66 14.17
N ASN A 214 -6.14 15.10 13.03
CA ASN A 214 -6.83 15.22 11.76
C ASN A 214 -7.86 14.12 11.59
N VAL A 215 -9.08 14.50 11.22
CA VAL A 215 -10.21 13.60 11.05
C VAL A 215 -10.71 13.63 9.61
N LEU A 216 -10.85 12.47 8.99
CA LEU A 216 -11.61 12.29 7.76
C LEU A 216 -12.92 11.59 8.12
N TYR A 217 -14.06 12.26 7.87
CA TYR A 217 -15.38 11.69 8.08
C TYR A 217 -16.00 11.34 6.73
N ILE A 218 -16.24 10.06 6.48
CA ILE A 218 -16.89 9.58 5.26
C ILE A 218 -18.32 9.19 5.61
N THR A 219 -19.28 9.78 4.92
CA THR A 219 -20.69 9.44 5.08
C THR A 219 -21.24 8.81 3.81
N LEU A 220 -22.01 7.72 3.97
CA LEU A 220 -22.66 6.96 2.89
C LEU A 220 -24.18 7.03 2.95
N GLU A 221 -24.73 7.75 3.93
CA GLU A 221 -26.17 7.81 4.21
C GLU A 221 -26.64 9.25 4.39
N MET A 222 -25.83 10.11 4.98
CA MET A 222 -26.19 11.48 5.34
C MET A 222 -25.39 12.48 4.52
N ALA A 223 -26.01 13.64 4.21
CA ALA A 223 -25.32 14.76 3.57
C ALA A 223 -24.17 15.31 4.44
N GLU A 224 -23.12 15.84 3.79
CA GLU A 224 -21.96 16.45 4.46
C GLU A 224 -22.39 17.52 5.45
N GLU A 225 -23.37 18.35 5.09
CA GLU A 225 -23.90 19.44 5.89
C GLU A 225 -24.60 18.92 7.15
N ARG A 226 -25.28 17.77 7.08
CA ARG A 226 -25.94 17.17 8.24
C ARG A 226 -24.96 16.59 9.25
N ILE A 227 -23.81 16.12 8.79
CA ILE A 227 -22.70 15.72 9.67
C ILE A 227 -22.07 16.97 10.29
N ALA A 228 -21.81 18.01 9.48
CA ALA A 228 -21.24 19.28 9.93
C ALA A 228 -22.13 19.97 10.99
N GLU A 229 -23.45 20.02 10.77
CA GLU A 229 -24.44 20.53 11.71
C GLU A 229 -24.33 19.91 13.11
N ARG A 230 -24.19 18.58 13.17
CA ARG A 230 -24.06 17.87 14.45
C ARG A 230 -22.74 18.13 15.14
N ILE A 231 -21.68 18.29 14.35
CA ILE A 231 -20.34 18.62 14.85
C ILE A 231 -20.32 20.06 15.34
N ASP A 232 -20.92 20.99 14.61
CA ASP A 232 -21.06 22.41 15.02
C ASP A 232 -21.86 22.54 16.31
N ALA A 233 -23.01 21.89 16.41
CA ALA A 233 -23.81 21.86 17.63
C ALA A 233 -22.99 21.40 18.85
N ASN A 234 -22.18 20.37 18.68
CA ASN A 234 -21.30 19.85 19.72
C ASN A 234 -20.16 20.82 20.08
N LEU A 235 -19.45 21.36 19.10
CA LEU A 235 -18.29 22.23 19.33
C LEU A 235 -18.66 23.63 19.81
N LEU A 236 -19.83 24.13 19.39
CA LEU A 236 -20.34 25.46 19.79
C LEU A 236 -21.15 25.42 21.07
N ASP A 237 -21.41 24.21 21.59
CA ASP A 237 -22.24 23.97 22.80
C ASP A 237 -23.63 24.62 22.66
N VAL A 238 -24.32 24.23 21.60
CA VAL A 238 -25.67 24.70 21.27
C VAL A 238 -26.53 23.56 20.77
N THR A 239 -27.84 23.73 20.76
CA THR A 239 -28.74 22.79 20.12
C THR A 239 -28.75 22.99 18.59
N ILE A 240 -29.21 21.98 17.86
CA ILE A 240 -29.38 22.09 16.40
C ILE A 240 -30.40 23.19 16.07
N ASP A 241 -31.48 23.34 16.85
CA ASP A 241 -32.48 24.37 16.67
C ASP A 241 -31.88 25.77 16.90
N ASP A 242 -31.03 25.93 17.91
CA ASP A 242 -30.30 27.19 18.13
C ASP A 242 -29.35 27.53 16.96
N LEU A 243 -28.79 26.55 16.28
CA LEU A 243 -27.95 26.82 15.09
C LEU A 243 -28.75 27.44 13.95
N TYR A 244 -29.98 26.97 13.72
CA TYR A 244 -30.85 27.51 12.67
C TYR A 244 -31.35 28.92 12.96
N GLU A 245 -31.55 29.25 14.23
CA GLU A 245 -31.99 30.55 14.66
C GLU A 245 -30.86 31.57 14.90
N MET A 246 -29.59 31.07 14.89
CA MET A 246 -28.42 31.87 15.23
C MET A 246 -28.10 32.93 14.17
N PRO A 247 -28.00 34.22 14.55
CA PRO A 247 -27.53 35.27 13.65
C PRO A 247 -26.13 35.00 13.16
N LYS A 248 -25.88 35.29 11.88
CA LYS A 248 -24.59 35.05 11.24
C LYS A 248 -23.39 35.64 12.00
N GLU A 249 -23.51 36.83 12.51
CA GLU A 249 -22.44 37.48 13.28
C GLU A 249 -22.05 36.69 14.54
N ILE A 250 -23.02 36.08 15.22
CA ILE A 250 -22.76 35.22 16.40
C ILE A 250 -22.09 33.93 15.98
N TYR A 251 -22.57 33.32 14.89
CA TYR A 251 -21.96 32.13 14.33
C TYR A 251 -20.49 32.36 13.93
N ASP A 252 -20.22 33.45 13.18
CA ASP A 252 -18.87 33.82 12.73
C ASP A 252 -17.94 34.10 13.93
N ASN A 253 -18.43 34.74 14.97
CA ASN A 253 -17.64 34.95 16.20
C ASN A 253 -17.33 33.68 16.95
N LYS A 254 -18.30 32.75 17.08
CA LYS A 254 -18.11 31.47 17.73
C LYS A 254 -17.13 30.58 16.93
N THR A 255 -17.31 30.48 15.62
CA THR A 255 -16.42 29.66 14.73
C THR A 255 -15.00 30.22 14.66
N SER A 256 -14.83 31.55 14.63
CA SER A 256 -13.49 32.15 14.69
C SER A 256 -12.75 31.81 16.01
N LYS A 257 -13.48 31.80 17.13
CA LYS A 257 -12.90 31.38 18.41
C LYS A 257 -12.50 29.89 18.39
N LEU A 258 -13.30 29.03 17.75
CA LEU A 258 -12.97 27.61 17.56
C LEU A 258 -11.74 27.43 16.68
N GLN A 259 -11.65 28.14 15.54
CA GLN A 259 -10.48 28.07 14.65
C GLN A 259 -9.17 28.43 15.34
N ASN A 260 -9.22 29.39 16.28
CA ASN A 260 -8.06 29.76 17.07
C ASN A 260 -7.69 28.75 18.18
N LYS A 261 -8.63 27.90 18.59
CA LYS A 261 -8.46 26.94 19.68
C LYS A 261 -8.15 25.54 19.19
N ILE A 262 -8.69 25.16 18.04
CA ILE A 262 -8.58 23.80 17.47
C ILE A 262 -7.43 23.78 16.45
N ASN A 263 -6.43 22.94 16.69
CA ASN A 263 -5.31 22.74 15.76
C ASN A 263 -5.52 21.55 14.82
N GLY A 264 -6.51 20.69 15.09
CA GLY A 264 -6.87 19.56 14.23
C GLY A 264 -7.70 20.03 13.02
N GLN A 265 -7.69 19.25 11.97
CA GLN A 265 -8.49 19.48 10.77
C GLN A 265 -9.56 18.41 10.61
N LEU A 266 -10.74 18.80 10.12
CA LEU A 266 -11.82 17.89 9.79
C LEU A 266 -12.18 18.06 8.31
N ILE A 267 -12.21 16.95 7.59
CA ILE A 267 -12.77 16.88 6.23
C ILE A 267 -13.93 15.88 6.26
N ILE A 268 -15.08 16.33 5.78
CA ILE A 268 -16.27 15.50 5.63
C ILE A 268 -16.45 15.23 4.15
N LYS A 269 -16.69 13.96 3.79
CA LYS A 269 -16.92 13.54 2.40
C LYS A 269 -18.12 12.64 2.30
N GLU A 270 -19.10 13.07 1.51
CA GLU A 270 -20.27 12.27 1.16
C GLU A 270 -19.98 11.41 -0.07
N TYR A 271 -20.44 10.17 -0.04
CA TYR A 271 -20.61 9.31 -1.20
C TYR A 271 -22.06 8.83 -1.26
N PRO A 272 -22.65 8.73 -2.45
CA PRO A 272 -23.97 8.12 -2.59
C PRO A 272 -24.00 6.71 -2.04
N THR A 273 -25.13 6.29 -1.50
CA THR A 273 -25.34 4.95 -0.95
C THR A 273 -24.96 3.88 -1.99
N ALA A 274 -24.19 2.90 -1.56
CA ALA A 274 -23.67 1.80 -2.39
C ALA A 274 -22.75 2.20 -3.57
N ALA A 275 -22.33 3.46 -3.68
CA ALA A 275 -21.47 3.94 -4.78
C ALA A 275 -19.97 3.88 -4.45
N ALA A 276 -19.58 3.66 -3.19
CA ALA A 276 -18.19 3.69 -2.78
C ALA A 276 -17.71 2.33 -2.25
N HIS A 277 -16.45 2.02 -2.53
CA HIS A 277 -15.73 0.86 -2.03
C HIS A 277 -14.33 1.28 -1.55
N ALA A 278 -13.59 0.36 -0.92
CA ALA A 278 -12.28 0.64 -0.33
C ALA A 278 -11.28 1.35 -1.26
N GLY A 279 -11.33 1.08 -2.57
CA GLY A 279 -10.51 1.76 -3.57
C GLY A 279 -10.79 3.26 -3.67
N HIS A 280 -12.06 3.67 -3.59
CA HIS A 280 -12.44 5.10 -3.57
C HIS A 280 -11.92 5.81 -2.33
N PHE A 281 -11.98 5.15 -1.16
CA PHE A 281 -11.47 5.72 0.09
C PHE A 281 -9.96 5.89 0.06
N LYS A 282 -9.25 4.90 -0.47
CA LYS A 282 -7.79 5.01 -0.68
C LYS A 282 -7.45 6.17 -1.60
N SER A 283 -8.10 6.26 -2.76
CA SER A 283 -7.88 7.37 -3.71
C SER A 283 -8.19 8.73 -3.10
N LEU A 284 -9.25 8.84 -2.29
CA LEU A 284 -9.57 10.07 -1.56
C LEU A 284 -8.46 10.47 -0.59
N ILE A 285 -7.93 9.52 0.19
CA ILE A 285 -6.85 9.79 1.14
C ILE A 285 -5.59 10.26 0.40
N ASP A 286 -5.23 9.59 -0.70
CA ASP A 286 -4.08 9.95 -1.53
C ASP A 286 -4.27 11.35 -2.15
N GLU A 287 -5.47 11.68 -2.64
CA GLU A 287 -5.82 12.99 -3.20
C GLU A 287 -5.75 14.10 -2.14
N LEU A 288 -6.26 13.87 -0.93
CA LEU A 288 -6.19 14.80 0.16
C LEU A 288 -4.75 15.07 0.61
N ALA A 289 -3.92 14.04 0.64
CA ALA A 289 -2.50 14.18 0.94
C ALA A 289 -1.78 15.05 -0.10
N LEU A 290 -2.06 14.83 -1.39
CA LEU A 290 -1.44 15.58 -2.49
C LEU A 290 -1.93 17.03 -2.60
N LYS A 291 -3.26 17.26 -2.53
CA LYS A 291 -3.87 18.57 -2.81
C LYS A 291 -3.93 19.49 -1.59
N LYS A 292 -4.06 18.92 -0.40
CA LYS A 292 -4.26 19.68 0.84
C LYS A 292 -3.21 19.45 1.91
N SER A 293 -2.19 18.62 1.61
CA SER A 293 -1.20 18.15 2.61
C SER A 293 -1.90 17.56 3.87
N PHE A 294 -3.11 16.99 3.67
CA PHE A 294 -3.93 16.47 4.74
C PHE A 294 -3.71 14.96 4.87
N LYS A 295 -3.31 14.54 6.06
CA LYS A 295 -3.18 13.14 6.42
C LYS A 295 -4.05 12.86 7.64
N PRO A 296 -5.10 12.03 7.54
CA PRO A 296 -5.96 11.74 8.67
C PRO A 296 -5.26 10.86 9.71
N ASP A 297 -5.47 11.17 10.99
CA ASP A 297 -5.11 10.31 12.11
C ASP A 297 -6.20 9.26 12.36
N ILE A 298 -7.44 9.58 12.04
CA ILE A 298 -8.60 8.69 12.11
C ILE A 298 -9.55 8.92 10.94
N VAL A 299 -10.19 7.84 10.49
CA VAL A 299 -11.24 7.86 9.47
C VAL A 299 -12.52 7.28 10.08
N PHE A 300 -13.61 8.04 10.00
CA PHE A 300 -14.95 7.62 10.35
C PHE A 300 -15.73 7.21 9.12
#